data_7461a158a72b5a9c7e745cd252bbd96d
#
_entry.id   7461a158a72b5a9c7e745cd252bbd96d
#
_cell.length_a   1.000
_cell.length_b   1.000
_cell.length_c   1.000
_cell.angle_alpha   90.00
_cell.angle_beta   90.00
_cell.angle_gamma   90.00
#
_symmetry.space_group_name_H-M   'P 1'
#
loop_
_entity.id
_entity.type
_entity.pdbx_description
1 polymer ?
#
loop_
_entity_poly.entity_id
_entity_poly.type
_entity_poly.pdbx_seq_one_letter_code
_entity_poly.pdbx_strand_id
1 'polypeptide(L)'
;MSDCLGGYDFYDEAHEQMVDEPRFVDRGKVTADTFANAGARVLEINSKTGLYPLYVTYSIFRSRCATCYEEELDDAKLQQLWDAAVGENVFVICKTPMAKQITRRTLAGFRKIQVNAHYFEDLINMMKNKPRQFVDRVLKPRYWNQEGVKTMKFDAVVGNPPYQVMDGGSKASATPVYNYFVEQAKELKPAYVSMIIPARWYSGGRGLDAFRESMLHDHRIRQLFDYSDSNDCFAGVDIAGGICYFLWDENHNGSCEVVNFHNGARYETLRQLDDNKVFVRYGQALSILNKVQQQTTEFYDSKVSSQKPFGLRTYVVPTEDGDIQLRYNKGIGPFKRELVTGALDWIDKWKVIMSYLTYDHAGRADKDGKRRIFSTMEVLPPKVVCTETYIVVDSFDSEIEANNLLQYLKTKFVRFLVAQVTTTQHISKANFTLVPIQDFSKAWTDAELYKKYGLTDEEIAFIESMIKPMG
;
A
#
# COMPACT_ATOMS: atom_id res chain seq x y z
N MET A 1 -16.58 -0.78 1.93
CA MET A 1 -17.40 -1.82 1.21
C MET A 1 -18.34 -1.18 0.19
N SER A 2 -19.00 -0.10 0.51
CA SER A 2 -19.93 0.60 -0.41
C SER A 2 -19.28 1.01 -1.73
N ASP A 3 -18.02 1.46 -1.71
CA ASP A 3 -17.30 1.84 -2.94
C ASP A 3 -17.06 0.66 -3.89
N CYS A 4 -16.76 -0.52 -3.37
CA CYS A 4 -16.44 -1.70 -4.15
C CYS A 4 -17.66 -2.54 -4.48
N LEU A 5 -18.48 -2.85 -3.48
CA LEU A 5 -19.57 -3.85 -3.60
C LEU A 5 -20.96 -3.20 -3.61
N GLY A 6 -21.08 -1.93 -3.22
CA GLY A 6 -22.36 -1.27 -3.03
C GLY A 6 -23.02 -1.67 -1.72
N GLY A 7 -24.36 -1.68 -1.68
CA GLY A 7 -25.15 -1.98 -0.50
C GLY A 7 -25.55 -0.72 0.27
N TYR A 8 -25.97 -0.88 1.52
CA TYR A 8 -26.48 0.21 2.34
C TYR A 8 -25.34 0.88 3.11
N ASP A 9 -25.04 2.13 2.79
CA ASP A 9 -24.01 2.93 3.45
C ASP A 9 -24.59 3.62 4.68
N PHE A 10 -23.95 3.39 5.83
CA PHE A 10 -24.34 3.91 7.15
C PHE A 10 -23.55 5.14 7.56
N TYR A 11 -22.59 5.57 6.75
CA TYR A 11 -21.66 6.61 7.13
C TYR A 11 -21.74 7.80 6.15
N ASP A 12 -21.83 8.99 6.69
CA ASP A 12 -21.73 10.23 5.97
C ASP A 12 -20.32 10.81 6.14
N GLU A 13 -19.50 10.69 5.11
CA GLU A 13 -18.12 11.16 5.12
C GLU A 13 -18.03 12.70 5.25
N ALA A 14 -19.01 13.44 4.70
CA ALA A 14 -19.00 14.89 4.74
C ALA A 14 -19.21 15.46 6.15
N HIS A 15 -19.93 14.71 6.99
CA HIS A 15 -20.24 15.12 8.37
C HIS A 15 -19.56 14.21 9.42
N GLU A 16 -18.74 13.27 8.99
CA GLU A 16 -18.01 12.32 9.87
C GLU A 16 -18.89 11.60 10.90
N GLN A 17 -20.11 11.23 10.51
CA GLN A 17 -21.10 10.63 11.42
C GLN A 17 -21.86 9.47 10.79
N MET A 18 -22.43 8.61 11.65
CA MET A 18 -23.39 7.61 11.22
C MET A 18 -24.70 8.29 10.86
N VAL A 19 -25.35 7.81 9.80
CA VAL A 19 -26.65 8.32 9.35
C VAL A 19 -27.81 7.52 9.92
N ASP A 20 -28.91 8.20 10.22
CA ASP A 20 -30.14 7.55 10.71
C ASP A 20 -30.81 6.70 9.62
N GLU A 21 -30.74 7.16 8.37
CA GLU A 21 -31.26 6.47 7.20
C GLU A 21 -30.12 6.10 6.23
N PRO A 22 -29.69 4.81 6.23
CA PRO A 22 -28.63 4.33 5.35
C PRO A 22 -29.00 4.51 3.86
N ARG A 23 -28.07 5.06 3.09
CA ARG A 23 -28.23 5.25 1.65
C ARG A 23 -27.83 3.99 0.90
N PHE A 24 -28.68 3.54 -0.03
CA PHE A 24 -28.30 2.45 -0.96
C PHE A 24 -27.33 2.96 -2.02
N VAL A 25 -26.19 2.26 -2.14
CA VAL A 25 -25.16 2.51 -3.16
C VAL A 25 -25.22 1.36 -4.17
N ASP A 26 -25.48 1.70 -5.42
CA ASP A 26 -25.49 0.74 -6.52
C ASP A 26 -24.19 0.80 -7.32
N ARG A 27 -23.50 -0.33 -7.44
CA ARG A 27 -22.30 -0.53 -8.26
C ARG A 27 -22.59 -1.45 -9.46
N GLY A 28 -23.83 -1.41 -9.94
CA GLY A 28 -24.29 -2.19 -11.10
C GLY A 28 -24.23 -3.69 -10.86
N LYS A 29 -23.61 -4.42 -11.79
CA LYS A 29 -23.54 -5.89 -11.72
C LYS A 29 -22.96 -6.42 -10.41
N VAL A 30 -21.97 -5.75 -9.84
CA VAL A 30 -21.35 -6.17 -8.56
C VAL A 30 -22.36 -6.16 -7.43
N THR A 31 -23.15 -5.11 -7.30
CA THR A 31 -24.21 -5.03 -6.29
C THR A 31 -25.33 -5.99 -6.58
N ALA A 32 -25.71 -6.15 -7.86
CA ALA A 32 -26.74 -7.10 -8.29
C ALA A 32 -26.37 -8.56 -7.98
N ASP A 33 -25.08 -8.93 -8.10
CA ASP A 33 -24.59 -10.27 -7.80
C ASP A 33 -24.39 -10.51 -6.29
N THR A 34 -24.26 -9.46 -5.48
CA THR A 34 -23.94 -9.52 -4.04
C THR A 34 -25.08 -9.01 -3.17
N PHE A 35 -25.08 -7.71 -2.84
CA PHE A 35 -25.96 -7.15 -1.81
C PHE A 35 -27.40 -6.93 -2.26
N ALA A 36 -27.67 -6.86 -3.55
CA ALA A 36 -29.03 -6.88 -4.10
C ALA A 36 -29.53 -8.30 -4.42
N ASN A 37 -28.75 -9.34 -4.17
CA ASN A 37 -29.10 -10.74 -4.37
C ASN A 37 -29.41 -11.42 -3.02
N ALA A 38 -30.70 -11.75 -2.80
CA ALA A 38 -31.13 -12.44 -1.59
C ALA A 38 -30.52 -13.84 -1.40
N GLY A 39 -29.96 -14.45 -2.45
CA GLY A 39 -29.26 -15.74 -2.40
C GLY A 39 -27.75 -15.66 -2.30
N ALA A 40 -27.15 -14.46 -2.35
CA ALA A 40 -25.70 -14.28 -2.33
C ALA A 40 -25.08 -14.75 -1.00
N ARG A 41 -23.87 -15.30 -1.09
CA ARG A 41 -23.07 -15.74 0.06
C ARG A 41 -21.81 -14.91 0.16
N VAL A 42 -21.65 -14.21 1.28
CA VAL A 42 -20.51 -13.34 1.55
C VAL A 42 -19.71 -13.87 2.73
N LEU A 43 -18.41 -14.04 2.51
CA LEU A 43 -17.47 -14.49 3.53
C LEU A 43 -16.60 -13.31 4.02
N GLU A 44 -16.62 -13.03 5.31
CA GLU A 44 -15.60 -12.17 5.94
C GLU A 44 -14.48 -13.02 6.52
N ILE A 45 -13.22 -12.62 6.24
CA ILE A 45 -12.03 -13.24 6.84
C ILE A 45 -11.35 -12.25 7.80
N ASN A 46 -11.09 -12.70 9.04
CA ASN A 46 -10.47 -11.96 10.14
C ASN A 46 -11.41 -10.98 10.85
N SER A 47 -12.68 -11.33 10.99
CA SER A 47 -13.63 -10.52 11.79
C SER A 47 -13.16 -10.33 13.23
N LYS A 48 -13.34 -9.12 13.75
CA LYS A 48 -13.03 -8.74 15.14
C LYS A 48 -14.31 -8.46 15.95
N THR A 49 -15.13 -7.55 15.44
CA THR A 49 -16.34 -7.04 16.13
C THR A 49 -17.64 -7.39 15.40
N GLY A 50 -17.56 -7.94 14.19
CA GLY A 50 -18.74 -8.28 13.39
C GLY A 50 -19.37 -7.09 12.64
N LEU A 51 -18.68 -5.95 12.51
CA LEU A 51 -19.22 -4.78 11.80
C LEU A 51 -19.37 -5.01 10.30
N TYR A 52 -18.39 -5.65 9.62
CA TYR A 52 -18.54 -6.01 8.22
C TYR A 52 -19.68 -7.02 8.00
N PRO A 53 -19.78 -8.12 8.78
CA PRO A 53 -20.94 -9.00 8.70
C PRO A 53 -22.27 -8.29 8.97
N LEU A 54 -22.31 -7.32 9.87
CA LEU A 54 -23.51 -6.53 10.12
C LEU A 54 -23.93 -5.72 8.90
N TYR A 55 -22.97 -5.03 8.26
CA TYR A 55 -23.18 -4.31 7.00
C TYR A 55 -23.73 -5.24 5.91
N VAL A 56 -23.09 -6.40 5.72
CA VAL A 56 -23.52 -7.42 4.77
C VAL A 56 -24.93 -7.91 5.08
N THR A 57 -25.21 -8.26 6.36
CA THR A 57 -26.52 -8.73 6.82
C THR A 57 -27.60 -7.72 6.53
N TYR A 58 -27.37 -6.45 6.88
CA TYR A 58 -28.36 -5.40 6.67
C TYR A 58 -28.65 -5.19 5.18
N SER A 59 -27.63 -5.14 4.35
CA SER A 59 -27.78 -4.94 2.91
C SER A 59 -28.62 -6.08 2.28
N ILE A 60 -28.32 -7.32 2.61
CA ILE A 60 -29.07 -8.48 2.10
C ILE A 60 -30.47 -8.56 2.72
N PHE A 61 -30.62 -8.25 3.99
CA PHE A 61 -31.91 -8.15 4.66
C PHE A 61 -32.85 -7.15 3.93
N ARG A 62 -32.35 -5.96 3.61
CA ARG A 62 -33.11 -4.97 2.85
C ARG A 62 -33.49 -5.47 1.46
N SER A 63 -32.58 -6.19 0.79
CA SER A 63 -32.86 -6.85 -0.48
C SER A 63 -33.98 -7.90 -0.35
N ARG A 64 -33.93 -8.71 0.72
CA ARG A 64 -34.99 -9.69 1.02
C ARG A 64 -36.34 -9.03 1.31
N CYS A 65 -36.35 -7.92 2.05
CA CYS A 65 -37.58 -7.14 2.27
C CYS A 65 -38.15 -6.63 0.96
N ALA A 66 -37.31 -6.15 0.05
CA ALA A 66 -37.75 -5.64 -1.26
C ALA A 66 -38.37 -6.72 -2.16
N THR A 67 -38.11 -8.01 -1.94
CA THR A 67 -38.77 -9.10 -2.67
C THR A 67 -40.18 -9.44 -2.17
N CYS A 68 -40.61 -8.87 -1.03
CA CYS A 68 -41.93 -9.09 -0.43
C CYS A 68 -42.91 -7.98 -0.84
N TYR A 69 -43.09 -7.77 -2.15
CA TYR A 69 -43.84 -6.60 -2.72
C TYR A 69 -45.30 -6.46 -2.31
N GLU A 70 -45.97 -7.55 -1.94
CA GLU A 70 -47.41 -7.55 -1.62
C GLU A 70 -47.70 -7.97 -0.16
N GLU A 71 -46.66 -8.28 0.63
CA GLU A 71 -46.81 -8.72 2.01
C GLU A 71 -46.64 -7.54 2.95
N GLU A 72 -47.53 -7.44 3.97
CA GLU A 72 -47.30 -6.53 5.07
C GLU A 72 -46.13 -7.03 5.94
N LEU A 73 -45.06 -6.23 6.06
CA LEU A 73 -43.88 -6.58 6.83
C LEU A 73 -44.07 -6.22 8.30
N ASP A 74 -44.66 -7.15 9.07
CA ASP A 74 -44.70 -7.04 10.52
C ASP A 74 -43.34 -7.37 11.18
N ASP A 75 -43.19 -7.10 12.48
CA ASP A 75 -41.97 -7.36 13.23
C ASP A 75 -41.51 -8.82 13.19
N ALA A 76 -42.45 -9.78 13.16
CA ALA A 76 -42.14 -11.20 13.08
C ALA A 76 -41.55 -11.56 11.71
N LYS A 77 -42.11 -11.04 10.63
CA LYS A 77 -41.62 -11.25 9.28
C LYS A 77 -40.26 -10.57 9.07
N LEU A 78 -40.09 -9.34 9.52
CA LEU A 78 -38.81 -8.65 9.50
C LEU A 78 -37.73 -9.43 10.23
N GLN A 79 -38.05 -9.96 11.42
CA GLN A 79 -37.15 -10.80 12.20
C GLN A 79 -36.79 -12.09 11.46
N GLN A 80 -37.76 -12.75 10.81
CA GLN A 80 -37.52 -13.94 10.01
C GLN A 80 -36.57 -13.64 8.83
N LEU A 81 -36.77 -12.55 8.11
CA LEU A 81 -35.92 -12.14 6.99
C LEU A 81 -34.49 -11.81 7.44
N TRP A 82 -34.34 -11.17 8.59
CA TRP A 82 -33.04 -10.93 9.22
C TRP A 82 -32.33 -12.24 9.57
N ASP A 83 -33.00 -13.15 10.24
CA ASP A 83 -32.45 -14.42 10.69
C ASP A 83 -32.05 -15.30 9.48
N ALA A 84 -32.83 -15.25 8.40
CA ALA A 84 -32.49 -15.87 7.14
C ALA A 84 -31.23 -15.26 6.50
N ALA A 85 -31.10 -13.91 6.48
CA ALA A 85 -29.90 -13.27 5.98
C ALA A 85 -28.65 -13.67 6.78
N VAL A 86 -28.74 -13.74 8.11
CA VAL A 86 -27.64 -14.19 8.98
C VAL A 86 -27.26 -15.65 8.73
N GLY A 87 -28.25 -16.55 8.59
CA GLY A 87 -28.02 -18.00 8.53
C GLY A 87 -27.65 -18.52 7.13
N GLU A 88 -28.11 -17.85 6.07
CA GLU A 88 -27.98 -18.33 4.69
C GLU A 88 -26.92 -17.57 3.88
N ASN A 89 -26.72 -16.28 4.17
CA ASN A 89 -25.92 -15.40 3.35
C ASN A 89 -24.56 -15.01 3.96
N VAL A 90 -24.47 -14.97 5.31
CA VAL A 90 -23.31 -14.40 6.00
C VAL A 90 -22.45 -15.48 6.62
N PHE A 91 -21.17 -15.50 6.23
CA PHE A 91 -20.16 -16.45 6.67
C PHE A 91 -18.97 -15.70 7.23
N VAL A 92 -18.46 -16.12 8.39
CA VAL A 92 -17.45 -15.34 9.10
C VAL A 92 -16.34 -16.23 9.66
N ILE A 93 -15.10 -15.92 9.32
CA ILE A 93 -13.92 -16.44 9.99
C ILE A 93 -13.40 -15.35 10.92
N CYS A 94 -13.58 -15.57 12.22
CA CYS A 94 -13.20 -14.63 13.25
C CYS A 94 -11.73 -14.79 13.63
N LYS A 95 -11.12 -13.68 14.10
CA LYS A 95 -9.72 -13.67 14.53
C LYS A 95 -9.48 -14.55 15.77
N THR A 96 -10.42 -14.55 16.71
CA THR A 96 -10.29 -15.22 18.01
C THR A 96 -11.63 -15.84 18.46
N PRO A 97 -11.63 -16.76 19.45
CA PRO A 97 -12.86 -17.24 20.08
C PRO A 97 -13.75 -16.12 20.61
N MET A 98 -13.15 -15.07 21.21
CA MET A 98 -13.89 -13.89 21.70
C MET A 98 -14.52 -13.12 20.55
N ALA A 99 -13.78 -12.86 19.47
CA ALA A 99 -14.31 -12.21 18.27
C ALA A 99 -15.51 -12.99 17.68
N LYS A 100 -15.47 -14.33 17.71
CA LYS A 100 -16.61 -15.17 17.31
C LYS A 100 -17.84 -14.91 18.18
N GLN A 101 -17.68 -14.82 19.51
CA GLN A 101 -18.80 -14.53 20.40
C GLN A 101 -19.35 -13.12 20.20
N ILE A 102 -18.48 -12.14 20.02
CA ILE A 102 -18.89 -10.75 19.72
C ILE A 102 -19.67 -10.73 18.39
N THR A 103 -19.13 -11.31 17.31
CA THR A 103 -19.82 -11.39 16.01
C THR A 103 -21.20 -12.03 16.11
N ARG A 104 -21.32 -13.14 16.86
CA ARG A 104 -22.63 -13.76 17.09
C ARG A 104 -23.60 -12.82 17.80
N ARG A 105 -23.12 -12.06 18.79
CA ARG A 105 -23.95 -11.07 19.51
C ARG A 105 -24.32 -9.89 18.61
N THR A 106 -23.40 -9.43 17.78
CA THR A 106 -23.67 -8.36 16.80
C THR A 106 -24.78 -8.73 15.83
N LEU A 107 -24.78 -9.98 15.32
CA LEU A 107 -25.73 -10.43 14.29
C LEU A 107 -27.06 -10.95 14.86
N ALA A 108 -27.02 -11.68 15.96
CA ALA A 108 -28.16 -12.40 16.51
C ALA A 108 -28.68 -11.87 17.86
N GLY A 109 -27.94 -10.95 18.50
CA GLY A 109 -28.25 -10.54 19.87
C GLY A 109 -28.19 -11.75 20.81
N PHE A 110 -29.28 -11.98 21.55
CA PHE A 110 -29.42 -13.11 22.45
C PHE A 110 -30.27 -14.27 21.88
N ARG A 111 -30.69 -14.15 20.61
CA ARG A 111 -31.51 -15.17 19.97
C ARG A 111 -30.70 -16.43 19.66
N LYS A 112 -31.40 -17.57 19.71
CA LYS A 112 -30.82 -18.89 19.36
C LYS A 112 -31.05 -19.19 17.87
N ILE A 113 -30.30 -18.49 17.03
CA ILE A 113 -30.34 -18.73 15.58
C ILE A 113 -28.99 -19.25 15.09
N GLN A 114 -29.00 -19.82 13.88
CA GLN A 114 -27.77 -20.22 13.21
C GLN A 114 -26.97 -18.98 12.81
N VAL A 115 -25.71 -18.93 13.23
CA VAL A 115 -24.73 -17.93 12.77
C VAL A 115 -23.51 -18.68 12.27
N ASN A 116 -23.18 -18.52 10.99
CA ASN A 116 -22.02 -19.18 10.36
C ASN A 116 -20.73 -18.47 10.73
N ALA A 117 -20.36 -18.50 12.00
CA ALA A 117 -19.15 -17.89 12.53
C ALA A 117 -18.22 -18.94 13.12
N HIS A 118 -16.99 -18.98 12.60
CA HIS A 118 -15.92 -19.88 13.02
C HIS A 118 -14.64 -19.11 13.34
N TYR A 119 -13.64 -19.80 13.88
CA TYR A 119 -12.28 -19.29 14.03
C TYR A 119 -11.27 -20.45 13.82
N PHE A 120 -10.06 -20.10 13.51
CA PHE A 120 -8.92 -21.00 13.57
C PHE A 120 -8.04 -20.63 14.73
N GLU A 121 -7.50 -21.61 15.44
CA GLU A 121 -6.66 -21.39 16.62
C GLU A 121 -5.43 -20.52 16.28
N ASP A 122 -4.83 -20.78 15.10
CA ASP A 122 -3.76 -19.96 14.52
C ASP A 122 -4.06 -19.68 13.04
N LEU A 123 -4.87 -18.64 12.81
CA LEU A 123 -5.33 -18.27 11.47
C LEU A 123 -4.14 -17.84 10.57
N ILE A 124 -3.16 -17.13 11.12
CA ILE A 124 -2.00 -16.66 10.34
C ILE A 124 -1.15 -17.83 9.87
N ASN A 125 -0.88 -18.81 10.75
CA ASN A 125 -0.15 -20.01 10.38
C ASN A 125 -0.92 -20.86 9.35
N MET A 126 -2.25 -20.94 9.47
CA MET A 126 -3.09 -21.60 8.46
C MET A 126 -2.95 -20.92 7.09
N MET A 127 -3.04 -19.60 7.01
CA MET A 127 -2.90 -18.84 5.76
C MET A 127 -1.51 -18.99 5.13
N LYS A 128 -0.46 -18.90 5.95
CA LYS A 128 0.94 -18.90 5.49
C LYS A 128 1.46 -20.29 5.16
N ASN A 129 1.24 -21.28 6.06
CA ASN A 129 1.94 -22.56 6.02
C ASN A 129 1.03 -23.76 5.64
N LYS A 130 -0.30 -23.60 5.72
CA LYS A 130 -1.28 -24.64 5.42
C LYS A 130 -2.41 -24.13 4.51
N PRO A 131 -2.11 -23.36 3.44
CA PRO A 131 -3.12 -22.67 2.62
C PRO A 131 -4.18 -23.63 2.04
N ARG A 132 -3.76 -24.77 1.50
CA ARG A 132 -4.70 -25.78 0.95
C ARG A 132 -5.66 -26.32 2.02
N GLN A 133 -5.19 -26.55 3.24
CA GLN A 133 -6.05 -27.02 4.34
C GLN A 133 -7.09 -25.96 4.73
N PHE A 134 -6.72 -24.69 4.69
CA PHE A 134 -7.65 -23.58 4.89
C PHE A 134 -8.75 -23.59 3.83
N VAL A 135 -8.37 -23.55 2.54
CA VAL A 135 -9.31 -23.53 1.41
C VAL A 135 -10.23 -24.75 1.44
N ASP A 136 -9.66 -25.96 1.55
CA ASP A 136 -10.42 -27.22 1.60
C ASP A 136 -11.44 -27.24 2.76
N ARG A 137 -11.07 -26.67 3.91
CA ARG A 137 -11.95 -26.61 5.08
C ARG A 137 -13.09 -25.61 4.88
N VAL A 138 -12.78 -24.42 4.37
CA VAL A 138 -13.76 -23.34 4.15
C VAL A 138 -14.76 -23.71 3.05
N LEU A 139 -14.34 -24.46 2.03
CA LEU A 139 -15.21 -24.94 0.96
C LEU A 139 -16.06 -26.15 1.33
N LYS A 140 -15.88 -26.77 2.53
CA LYS A 140 -16.72 -27.90 2.98
C LYS A 140 -18.04 -27.39 3.57
N PRO A 141 -19.21 -27.76 3.02
CA PRO A 141 -20.51 -27.36 3.56
C PRO A 141 -20.71 -27.75 5.03
N ARG A 142 -20.23 -28.96 5.42
CA ARG A 142 -20.30 -29.44 6.82
C ARG A 142 -19.60 -28.51 7.81
N TYR A 143 -18.56 -27.77 7.40
CA TYR A 143 -17.88 -26.79 8.23
C TYR A 143 -18.82 -25.65 8.67
N TRP A 144 -19.79 -25.35 7.80
CA TRP A 144 -20.78 -24.29 8.01
C TRP A 144 -22.15 -24.80 8.45
N ASN A 145 -22.30 -26.10 8.73
CA ASN A 145 -23.57 -26.77 8.97
C ASN A 145 -24.58 -26.55 7.82
N GLN A 146 -24.09 -26.52 6.58
CA GLN A 146 -24.93 -26.43 5.38
C GLN A 146 -25.19 -27.81 4.80
N GLU A 147 -26.48 -28.13 4.60
CA GLU A 147 -26.92 -29.39 4.02
C GLU A 147 -27.35 -29.21 2.55
N GLY A 148 -27.32 -30.29 1.75
CA GLY A 148 -27.78 -30.26 0.37
C GLY A 148 -26.84 -29.62 -0.64
N VAL A 149 -25.67 -29.10 -0.22
CA VAL A 149 -24.66 -28.47 -1.05
C VAL A 149 -23.42 -29.34 -1.12
N LYS A 150 -22.87 -29.59 -2.33
CA LYS A 150 -21.65 -30.40 -2.51
C LYS A 150 -20.37 -29.64 -2.09
N THR A 151 -20.29 -28.37 -2.45
CA THR A 151 -19.15 -27.50 -2.17
C THR A 151 -19.67 -26.08 -1.93
N MET A 152 -19.12 -25.39 -0.94
CA MET A 152 -19.45 -23.98 -0.73
C MET A 152 -18.94 -23.14 -1.88
N LYS A 153 -19.74 -22.17 -2.28
CA LYS A 153 -19.35 -21.09 -3.19
C LYS A 153 -19.69 -19.77 -2.50
N PHE A 154 -18.79 -18.83 -2.60
CA PHE A 154 -19.00 -17.48 -2.11
C PHE A 154 -19.05 -16.51 -3.29
N ASP A 155 -20.01 -15.61 -3.28
CA ASP A 155 -20.13 -14.56 -4.29
C ASP A 155 -19.14 -13.43 -4.01
N ALA A 156 -18.92 -13.12 -2.74
CA ALA A 156 -17.87 -12.18 -2.34
C ALA A 156 -17.07 -12.68 -1.12
N VAL A 157 -15.77 -12.35 -1.09
CA VAL A 157 -14.90 -12.47 0.07
C VAL A 157 -14.41 -11.08 0.46
N VAL A 158 -14.67 -10.69 1.71
CA VAL A 158 -14.29 -9.37 2.24
C VAL A 158 -13.41 -9.52 3.47
N GLY A 159 -12.65 -8.48 3.82
CA GLY A 159 -11.88 -8.52 5.06
C GLY A 159 -10.97 -7.33 5.30
N ASN A 160 -10.61 -7.21 6.58
CA ASN A 160 -9.51 -6.39 7.06
C ASN A 160 -8.50 -7.33 7.75
N PRO A 161 -7.55 -7.92 6.98
CA PRO A 161 -6.61 -8.89 7.52
C PRO A 161 -5.64 -8.26 8.52
N PRO A 162 -4.94 -9.08 9.35
CA PRO A 162 -3.83 -8.56 10.14
C PRO A 162 -2.72 -8.09 9.21
N TYR A 163 -2.15 -6.90 9.48
CA TYR A 163 -1.18 -6.29 8.56
C TYR A 163 0.21 -6.89 8.71
N GLN A 164 0.62 -7.18 9.95
CA GLN A 164 1.95 -7.70 10.25
C GLN A 164 1.95 -8.50 11.55
N VAL A 165 2.98 -9.31 11.73
CA VAL A 165 3.32 -9.98 12.99
C VAL A 165 4.71 -9.53 13.43
N MET A 166 4.92 -9.46 14.75
CA MET A 166 6.23 -9.18 15.33
C MET A 166 7.02 -10.48 15.45
N ASP A 167 8.20 -10.53 14.85
CA ASP A 167 9.15 -11.62 15.09
C ASP A 167 9.72 -11.43 16.50
N GLY A 168 9.46 -12.36 17.42
CA GLY A 168 9.67 -12.23 18.86
C GLY A 168 11.13 -12.12 19.36
N GLY A 169 12.04 -11.47 18.61
CA GLY A 169 13.44 -11.25 18.99
C GLY A 169 13.72 -9.85 19.56
N SER A 170 14.88 -9.65 20.18
CA SER A 170 15.30 -8.38 20.76
C SER A 170 15.47 -7.22 19.75
N LYS A 171 15.41 -7.53 18.45
CA LYS A 171 15.30 -6.57 17.33
C LYS A 171 14.09 -6.93 16.49
N ALA A 172 12.93 -7.07 17.13
CA ALA A 172 11.70 -7.52 16.52
C ALA A 172 11.41 -6.77 15.20
N SER A 173 11.50 -7.48 14.09
CA SER A 173 11.14 -6.98 12.77
C SER A 173 9.69 -7.33 12.50
N ALA A 174 8.91 -6.36 12.07
CA ALA A 174 7.52 -6.60 11.68
C ALA A 174 7.47 -7.22 10.28
N THR A 175 6.95 -8.45 10.18
CA THR A 175 6.80 -9.18 8.92
C THR A 175 5.38 -9.05 8.41
N PRO A 176 5.15 -8.59 7.16
CA PRO A 176 3.82 -8.55 6.55
C PRO A 176 3.17 -9.92 6.48
N VAL A 177 1.84 -9.99 6.66
CA VAL A 177 1.08 -11.25 6.57
C VAL A 177 -0.23 -11.11 5.78
N TYR A 178 -0.67 -9.89 5.48
CA TYR A 178 -1.91 -9.61 4.76
C TYR A 178 -1.94 -10.19 3.34
N ASN A 179 -0.78 -10.31 2.70
CA ASN A 179 -0.63 -10.93 1.38
C ASN A 179 -1.20 -12.36 1.35
N TYR A 180 -0.94 -13.17 2.37
CA TYR A 180 -1.48 -14.53 2.46
C TYR A 180 -3.01 -14.56 2.52
N PHE A 181 -3.62 -13.56 3.16
CA PHE A 181 -5.08 -13.45 3.22
C PHE A 181 -5.70 -13.11 1.87
N VAL A 182 -5.09 -12.19 1.12
CA VAL A 182 -5.53 -11.85 -0.24
C VAL A 182 -5.40 -13.05 -1.17
N GLU A 183 -4.25 -13.75 -1.14
CA GLU A 183 -4.00 -14.94 -1.94
C GLU A 183 -5.03 -16.04 -1.64
N GLN A 184 -5.29 -16.34 -0.36
CA GLN A 184 -6.26 -17.36 0.02
C GLN A 184 -7.71 -16.96 -0.30
N ALA A 185 -8.04 -15.67 -0.25
CA ALA A 185 -9.35 -15.19 -0.67
C ALA A 185 -9.60 -15.44 -2.17
N LYS A 186 -8.59 -15.20 -3.02
CA LYS A 186 -8.66 -15.50 -4.46
C LYS A 186 -8.74 -17.02 -4.73
N GLU A 187 -8.01 -17.84 -3.96
CA GLU A 187 -8.03 -19.32 -4.07
C GLU A 187 -9.39 -19.96 -3.71
N LEU A 188 -10.21 -19.26 -2.92
CA LEU A 188 -11.61 -19.67 -2.68
C LEU A 188 -12.50 -19.52 -3.93
N LYS A 189 -11.99 -18.89 -5.00
CA LYS A 189 -12.66 -18.65 -6.29
C LYS A 189 -14.04 -17.99 -6.14
N PRO A 190 -14.14 -16.87 -5.40
CA PRO A 190 -15.37 -16.10 -5.36
C PRO A 190 -15.55 -15.31 -6.66
N ALA A 191 -16.73 -14.74 -6.87
CA ALA A 191 -16.91 -13.77 -7.95
C ALA A 191 -16.16 -12.45 -7.66
N TYR A 192 -16.14 -12.04 -6.39
CA TYR A 192 -15.53 -10.78 -5.97
C TYR A 192 -14.67 -10.92 -4.70
N VAL A 193 -13.54 -10.20 -4.66
CA VAL A 193 -12.73 -10.01 -3.44
C VAL A 193 -12.57 -8.53 -3.18
N SER A 194 -12.87 -8.09 -1.95
CA SER A 194 -12.58 -6.72 -1.50
C SER A 194 -11.92 -6.74 -0.12
N MET A 195 -10.69 -6.27 -0.04
CA MET A 195 -9.91 -6.23 1.20
C MET A 195 -9.20 -4.89 1.36
N ILE A 196 -9.13 -4.42 2.62
CA ILE A 196 -8.33 -3.25 2.98
C ILE A 196 -6.99 -3.70 3.55
N ILE A 197 -5.90 -3.23 2.94
CA ILE A 197 -4.53 -3.65 3.23
C ILE A 197 -3.55 -2.48 3.22
N PRO A 198 -2.38 -2.57 3.88
CA PRO A 198 -1.33 -1.56 3.74
C PRO A 198 -0.87 -1.43 2.30
N ALA A 199 -0.68 -0.19 1.83
CA ALA A 199 -0.21 0.12 0.48
C ALA A 199 1.30 -0.17 0.26
N ARG A 200 2.00 -0.62 1.30
CA ARG A 200 3.42 -0.95 1.27
C ARG A 200 3.82 -1.96 0.17
N TRP A 201 2.91 -2.83 -0.25
CA TRP A 201 3.20 -3.79 -1.31
C TRP A 201 3.56 -3.13 -2.66
N TYR A 202 3.18 -1.87 -2.88
CA TYR A 202 3.52 -1.12 -4.10
C TYR A 202 5.02 -1.09 -4.40
N SER A 203 5.86 -1.01 -3.37
CA SER A 203 7.32 -1.00 -3.50
C SER A 203 7.98 -2.36 -3.33
N GLY A 204 7.24 -3.38 -2.89
CA GLY A 204 7.81 -4.70 -2.58
C GLY A 204 8.72 -4.69 -1.34
N GLY A 205 9.66 -5.63 -1.30
CA GLY A 205 10.56 -5.83 -0.17
C GLY A 205 9.91 -6.51 1.03
N ARG A 206 10.71 -6.95 1.98
CA ARG A 206 10.28 -7.72 3.17
C ARG A 206 9.39 -8.93 2.86
N GLY A 207 9.68 -9.62 1.75
CA GLY A 207 8.92 -10.80 1.32
C GLY A 207 7.63 -10.49 0.55
N LEU A 208 7.40 -9.24 0.13
CA LEU A 208 6.23 -8.84 -0.66
C LEU A 208 6.48 -8.80 -2.17
N ASP A 209 7.70 -9.11 -2.65
CA ASP A 209 8.04 -8.94 -4.07
C ASP A 209 7.17 -9.83 -4.97
N ALA A 210 7.01 -11.11 -4.63
CA ALA A 210 6.14 -12.02 -5.37
C ALA A 210 4.66 -11.61 -5.32
N PHE A 211 4.19 -11.14 -4.16
CA PHE A 211 2.83 -10.62 -4.00
C PHE A 211 2.62 -9.36 -4.83
N ARG A 212 3.60 -8.44 -4.82
CA ARG A 212 3.58 -7.23 -5.65
C ARG A 212 3.42 -7.59 -7.13
N GLU A 213 4.29 -8.46 -7.65
CA GLU A 213 4.23 -8.91 -9.05
C GLU A 213 2.87 -9.56 -9.37
N SER A 214 2.37 -10.43 -8.48
CA SER A 214 1.05 -11.04 -8.63
C SER A 214 -0.10 -10.03 -8.67
N MET A 215 -0.04 -8.97 -7.85
CA MET A 215 -1.08 -7.94 -7.82
C MET A 215 -1.01 -7.01 -9.03
N LEU A 216 0.20 -6.62 -9.47
CA LEU A 216 0.36 -5.70 -10.60
C LEU A 216 -0.10 -6.33 -11.92
N HIS A 217 0.18 -7.62 -12.13
CA HIS A 217 -0.19 -8.35 -13.35
C HIS A 217 -1.57 -9.02 -13.29
N ASP A 218 -2.33 -8.85 -12.20
CA ASP A 218 -3.68 -9.39 -12.09
C ASP A 218 -4.72 -8.40 -12.64
N HIS A 219 -5.00 -8.50 -13.93
CA HIS A 219 -5.95 -7.65 -14.65
C HIS A 219 -7.40 -7.80 -14.18
N ARG A 220 -7.67 -8.68 -13.19
CA ARG A 220 -8.94 -8.80 -12.50
C ARG A 220 -9.12 -7.78 -11.38
N ILE A 221 -8.09 -7.01 -11.05
CA ILE A 221 -8.24 -5.87 -10.14
C ILE A 221 -8.95 -4.75 -10.90
N ARG A 222 -10.25 -4.63 -10.66
CA ARG A 222 -11.13 -3.69 -11.35
C ARG A 222 -11.04 -2.27 -10.79
N GLN A 223 -10.89 -2.16 -9.45
CA GLN A 223 -10.78 -0.88 -8.75
C GLN A 223 -9.71 -0.96 -7.66
N LEU A 224 -8.98 0.14 -7.48
CA LEU A 224 -7.98 0.30 -6.42
C LEU A 224 -8.12 1.70 -5.82
N PHE A 225 -8.50 1.76 -4.56
CA PHE A 225 -8.61 3.00 -3.77
C PHE A 225 -7.38 3.13 -2.90
N ASP A 226 -6.69 4.26 -2.98
CA ASP A 226 -5.40 4.48 -2.34
C ASP A 226 -5.37 5.76 -1.49
N TYR A 227 -5.07 5.58 -0.21
CA TYR A 227 -4.90 6.65 0.77
C TYR A 227 -3.42 6.73 1.15
N SER A 228 -2.75 7.79 0.74
CA SER A 228 -1.34 8.00 1.06
C SER A 228 -1.11 8.32 2.53
N ASP A 229 -2.06 8.98 3.20
CA ASP A 229 -2.14 9.09 4.65
C ASP A 229 -3.23 8.15 5.18
N SER A 230 -2.84 7.24 6.06
CA SER A 230 -3.79 6.29 6.67
C SER A 230 -4.82 6.96 7.58
N ASN A 231 -4.56 8.19 8.05
CA ASN A 231 -5.52 8.93 8.86
C ASN A 231 -6.75 9.38 8.07
N ASP A 232 -6.62 9.58 6.74
CA ASP A 232 -7.75 9.91 5.87
C ASP A 232 -8.76 8.73 5.79
N CYS A 233 -8.34 7.52 6.16
CA CYS A 233 -9.18 6.32 6.17
C CYS A 233 -9.47 5.82 7.60
N PHE A 234 -8.49 5.89 8.50
CA PHE A 234 -8.59 5.45 9.89
C PHE A 234 -8.06 6.53 10.83
N ALA A 235 -8.94 7.32 11.40
CA ALA A 235 -8.59 8.38 12.32
C ALA A 235 -7.67 7.89 13.46
N GLY A 236 -6.52 8.53 13.64
CA GLY A 236 -5.56 8.22 14.69
C GLY A 236 -4.70 6.96 14.47
N VAL A 237 -4.72 6.37 13.27
CA VAL A 237 -3.92 5.18 12.92
C VAL A 237 -2.83 5.56 11.92
N ASP A 238 -1.57 5.48 12.34
CA ASP A 238 -0.41 5.75 11.49
C ASP A 238 0.14 4.44 10.89
N ILE A 239 0.00 4.27 9.57
CA ILE A 239 0.51 3.14 8.82
C ILE A 239 1.48 3.65 7.76
N ALA A 240 2.75 3.29 7.93
CA ALA A 240 3.81 3.67 7.01
C ALA A 240 3.50 3.23 5.57
N GLY A 241 3.47 4.20 4.65
CA GLY A 241 3.14 4.01 3.24
C GLY A 241 1.65 4.11 2.92
N GLY A 242 0.79 4.30 3.93
CA GLY A 242 -0.65 4.44 3.75
C GLY A 242 -1.40 3.10 3.58
N ILE A 243 -2.65 3.21 3.16
CA ILE A 243 -3.60 2.10 3.05
C ILE A 243 -4.22 2.10 1.67
N CYS A 244 -4.56 0.92 1.18
CA CYS A 244 -5.42 0.76 0.00
C CYS A 244 -6.49 -0.30 0.26
N TYR A 245 -7.60 -0.18 -0.47
CA TYR A 245 -8.56 -1.26 -0.64
C TYR A 245 -8.90 -1.42 -2.12
N PHE A 246 -9.34 -2.58 -2.51
CA PHE A 246 -9.54 -2.92 -3.91
C PHE A 246 -10.78 -3.78 -4.13
N LEU A 247 -11.27 -3.76 -5.36
CA LEU A 247 -12.21 -4.72 -5.90
C LEU A 247 -11.50 -5.59 -6.94
N TRP A 248 -11.40 -6.87 -6.64
CA TRP A 248 -11.02 -7.92 -7.58
C TRP A 248 -12.30 -8.61 -8.07
N ASP A 249 -12.47 -8.73 -9.38
CA ASP A 249 -13.63 -9.30 -10.05
C ASP A 249 -13.14 -10.44 -10.96
N GLU A 250 -13.54 -11.68 -10.68
CA GLU A 250 -13.13 -12.88 -11.42
C GLU A 250 -13.32 -12.75 -12.94
N ASN A 251 -14.35 -12.01 -13.37
CA ASN A 251 -14.73 -11.85 -14.77
C ASN A 251 -14.15 -10.58 -15.42
N HIS A 252 -13.43 -9.75 -14.65
CA HIS A 252 -12.77 -8.57 -15.19
C HIS A 252 -11.45 -8.96 -15.86
N ASN A 253 -11.18 -8.36 -17.02
CA ASN A 253 -9.91 -8.48 -17.73
C ASN A 253 -9.65 -7.17 -18.48
N GLY A 254 -9.23 -6.16 -17.76
CA GLY A 254 -9.09 -4.82 -18.33
C GLY A 254 -8.29 -3.87 -17.44
N SER A 255 -8.44 -2.58 -17.73
CA SER A 255 -7.81 -1.52 -16.94
C SER A 255 -8.44 -1.40 -15.57
N CYS A 256 -7.61 -1.07 -14.59
CA CYS A 256 -8.02 -0.79 -13.22
C CYS A 256 -8.39 0.69 -13.07
N GLU A 257 -9.54 0.97 -12.46
CA GLU A 257 -9.88 2.29 -11.97
C GLU A 257 -9.11 2.55 -10.67
N VAL A 258 -8.09 3.40 -10.74
CA VAL A 258 -7.28 3.79 -9.58
C VAL A 258 -7.78 5.12 -9.05
N VAL A 259 -8.22 5.14 -7.80
CA VAL A 259 -8.72 6.32 -7.08
C VAL A 259 -7.73 6.68 -6.00
N ASN A 260 -7.08 7.82 -6.14
CA ASN A 260 -6.14 8.33 -5.15
C ASN A 260 -6.80 9.44 -4.31
N PHE A 261 -6.58 9.40 -3.00
CA PHE A 261 -6.94 10.48 -2.09
C PHE A 261 -5.67 11.22 -1.64
N HIS A 262 -5.65 12.53 -1.83
CA HIS A 262 -4.53 13.37 -1.45
C HIS A 262 -5.00 14.78 -1.10
N ASN A 263 -4.67 15.25 0.09
CA ASN A 263 -5.05 16.58 0.61
C ASN A 263 -6.57 16.88 0.49
N GLY A 264 -7.41 15.90 0.80
CA GLY A 264 -8.86 16.01 0.71
C GLY A 264 -9.44 16.00 -0.71
N ALA A 265 -8.60 15.90 -1.73
CA ALA A 265 -9.02 15.76 -3.12
C ALA A 265 -9.01 14.31 -3.58
N ARG A 266 -9.97 13.95 -4.43
CA ARG A 266 -10.11 12.64 -5.06
C ARG A 266 -9.68 12.73 -6.52
N TYR A 267 -8.80 11.82 -6.96
CA TYR A 267 -8.27 11.73 -8.31
C TYR A 267 -8.51 10.34 -8.87
N GLU A 268 -9.08 10.25 -10.06
CA GLU A 268 -9.41 8.99 -10.72
C GLU A 268 -8.61 8.83 -12.00
N THR A 269 -8.10 7.62 -12.22
CA THR A 269 -7.32 7.27 -13.42
C THR A 269 -7.64 5.85 -13.82
N LEU A 270 -8.01 5.63 -15.09
CA LEU A 270 -8.17 4.30 -15.66
C LEU A 270 -6.85 3.87 -16.31
N ARG A 271 -6.22 2.78 -15.80
CA ARG A 271 -4.90 2.32 -16.27
C ARG A 271 -4.64 0.86 -15.98
N GLN A 272 -3.63 0.28 -16.63
CA GLN A 272 -3.05 -0.97 -16.17
C GLN A 272 -2.15 -0.72 -14.97
N LEU A 273 -2.10 -1.66 -14.01
CA LEU A 273 -1.24 -1.51 -12.82
C LEU A 273 0.22 -1.82 -13.13
N ASP A 274 0.50 -2.53 -14.22
CA ASP A 274 1.81 -2.96 -14.69
C ASP A 274 2.38 -2.10 -15.84
N ASP A 275 1.75 -0.96 -16.18
CA ASP A 275 2.21 -0.02 -17.23
C ASP A 275 3.65 0.47 -17.02
N ASN A 276 4.16 0.43 -15.82
CA ASN A 276 5.51 0.85 -15.47
C ASN A 276 6.23 -0.23 -14.65
N LYS A 277 7.57 -0.27 -14.75
CA LYS A 277 8.43 -1.17 -13.96
C LYS A 277 8.18 -1.09 -12.45
N VAL A 278 7.67 0.05 -11.99
CA VAL A 278 7.29 0.29 -10.59
C VAL A 278 5.86 0.85 -10.54
N PHE A 279 5.11 0.49 -9.52
CA PHE A 279 3.78 1.05 -9.35
C PHE A 279 3.88 2.55 -9.06
N VAL A 280 3.35 3.37 -9.97
CA VAL A 280 3.25 4.82 -9.82
C VAL A 280 1.99 5.12 -9.03
N ARG A 281 2.13 5.72 -7.87
CA ARG A 281 1.02 5.91 -6.95
C ARG A 281 -0.05 6.83 -7.51
N TYR A 282 0.36 8.00 -8.00
CA TYR A 282 -0.56 9.05 -8.46
C TYR A 282 -0.73 9.02 -9.98
N GLY A 283 -1.98 8.91 -10.44
CA GLY A 283 -2.29 8.88 -11.87
C GLY A 283 -1.79 10.11 -12.64
N GLN A 284 -1.81 11.29 -12.01
CA GLN A 284 -1.30 12.52 -12.60
C GLN A 284 0.22 12.48 -12.87
N ALA A 285 0.95 11.65 -12.12
CA ALA A 285 2.38 11.49 -12.36
C ALA A 285 2.69 10.70 -13.63
N LEU A 286 1.75 9.91 -14.15
CA LEU A 286 1.97 9.03 -15.31
C LEU A 286 2.33 9.81 -16.57
N SER A 287 1.65 10.92 -16.85
CA SER A 287 1.95 11.74 -18.02
C SER A 287 3.36 12.33 -17.95
N ILE A 288 3.77 12.79 -16.77
CA ILE A 288 5.13 13.32 -16.51
C ILE A 288 6.15 12.21 -16.71
N LEU A 289 5.93 11.03 -16.15
CA LEU A 289 6.84 9.89 -16.26
C LEU A 289 6.96 9.39 -17.69
N ASN A 290 5.86 9.31 -18.43
CA ASN A 290 5.88 8.93 -19.84
C ASN A 290 6.72 9.90 -20.66
N LYS A 291 6.61 11.22 -20.43
CA LYS A 291 7.44 12.22 -21.09
C LYS A 291 8.92 12.07 -20.77
N VAL A 292 9.26 11.73 -19.52
CA VAL A 292 10.64 11.45 -19.11
C VAL A 292 11.16 10.19 -19.79
N GLN A 293 10.41 9.08 -19.76
CA GLN A 293 10.81 7.79 -20.35
C GLN A 293 10.92 7.80 -21.86
N GLN A 294 10.19 8.68 -22.56
CA GLN A 294 10.31 8.89 -24.00
C GLN A 294 11.64 9.55 -24.39
N GLN A 295 12.28 10.28 -23.47
CA GLN A 295 13.50 11.04 -23.74
C GLN A 295 14.76 10.37 -23.21
N THR A 296 14.67 9.38 -22.33
CA THR A 296 15.82 8.66 -21.81
C THR A 296 15.49 7.23 -21.39
N THR A 297 16.50 6.36 -21.51
CA THR A 297 16.48 4.98 -21.00
C THR A 297 17.47 4.78 -19.87
N GLU A 298 18.25 5.82 -19.50
CA GLU A 298 19.28 5.77 -18.47
C GLU A 298 18.81 6.46 -17.19
N PHE A 299 18.76 5.69 -16.10
CA PHE A 299 18.27 6.14 -14.80
C PHE A 299 19.29 5.90 -13.70
N TYR A 300 19.17 6.68 -12.63
CA TYR A 300 20.12 6.72 -11.52
C TYR A 300 20.17 5.45 -10.67
N ASP A 301 19.18 4.55 -10.76
CA ASP A 301 19.24 3.25 -10.08
C ASP A 301 20.47 2.41 -10.49
N SER A 302 21.02 2.65 -11.69
CA SER A 302 22.26 2.02 -12.16
C SER A 302 23.54 2.57 -11.50
N LYS A 303 23.51 3.81 -10.96
CA LYS A 303 24.67 4.52 -10.40
C LYS A 303 24.70 4.51 -8.87
N VAL A 304 23.52 4.61 -8.22
CA VAL A 304 23.41 4.70 -6.77
C VAL A 304 23.96 3.43 -6.10
N SER A 305 24.78 3.62 -5.08
CA SER A 305 25.36 2.53 -4.30
C SER A 305 24.31 1.71 -3.55
N SER A 306 24.69 0.49 -3.18
CA SER A 306 24.02 -0.22 -2.10
C SER A 306 24.25 0.48 -0.76
N GLN A 307 23.47 0.10 0.28
CA GLN A 307 23.78 0.46 1.66
C GLN A 307 25.20 -0.05 2.01
N LYS A 308 25.96 0.71 2.76
CA LYS A 308 27.39 0.47 3.09
C LYS A 308 28.31 0.53 1.86
N PRO A 309 28.38 1.64 1.15
CA PRO A 309 29.21 1.76 -0.05
C PRO A 309 30.69 1.42 0.20
N PHE A 310 31.23 1.80 1.36
CA PHE A 310 32.62 1.54 1.74
C PHE A 310 32.81 0.36 2.70
N GLY A 311 31.77 -0.46 2.94
CA GLY A 311 31.80 -1.61 3.85
C GLY A 311 31.69 -1.22 5.33
N LEU A 312 31.54 0.06 5.66
CA LEU A 312 31.60 0.61 7.02
C LEU A 312 30.23 0.70 7.68
N ARG A 313 30.08 0.11 8.87
CA ARG A 313 28.85 0.13 9.67
C ARG A 313 28.65 1.44 10.42
N THR A 314 27.44 1.74 10.85
CA THR A 314 27.07 2.96 11.60
C THR A 314 27.88 3.14 12.90
N TYR A 315 28.29 2.06 13.54
CA TYR A 315 29.07 2.10 14.79
C TYR A 315 30.56 2.36 14.57
N VAL A 316 31.05 2.37 13.33
CA VAL A 316 32.46 2.69 13.03
C VAL A 316 32.68 4.17 13.29
N VAL A 317 33.76 4.46 14.01
CA VAL A 317 34.17 5.81 14.40
C VAL A 317 35.56 6.14 13.82
N PRO A 318 35.93 7.42 13.71
CA PRO A 318 37.29 7.83 13.32
C PRO A 318 38.34 7.12 14.14
N THR A 319 39.51 6.90 13.54
CA THR A 319 40.73 6.45 14.19
C THR A 319 41.51 7.61 14.75
N GLU A 320 42.55 7.39 15.57
CA GLU A 320 43.40 8.45 16.09
C GLU A 320 44.21 9.15 14.99
N ASP A 321 44.65 8.38 13.98
CA ASP A 321 45.38 8.82 12.80
C ASP A 321 44.82 8.13 11.53
N GLY A 322 45.15 8.65 10.35
CA GLY A 322 44.75 8.05 9.09
C GLY A 322 45.14 8.89 7.88
N ASP A 323 45.22 8.23 6.71
CA ASP A 323 45.58 8.84 5.44
C ASP A 323 44.34 9.31 4.64
N ILE A 324 43.12 8.97 5.15
CA ILE A 324 41.85 9.43 4.64
C ILE A 324 40.97 9.92 5.80
N GLN A 325 39.74 10.34 5.50
CA GLN A 325 38.76 10.77 6.49
C GLN A 325 37.47 9.97 6.42
N LEU A 326 36.82 9.82 7.56
CA LEU A 326 35.51 9.15 7.69
C LEU A 326 34.43 10.18 8.03
N ARG A 327 33.42 10.26 7.14
CA ARG A 327 32.14 10.92 7.42
C ARG A 327 31.20 9.95 8.11
N TYR A 328 30.87 10.22 9.36
CA TYR A 328 29.95 9.41 10.16
C TYR A 328 28.83 10.28 10.75
N ASN A 329 27.92 9.73 11.49
CA ASN A 329 26.72 10.44 11.99
C ASN A 329 27.04 11.65 12.90
N LYS A 330 28.22 11.70 13.53
CA LYS A 330 28.62 12.78 14.46
C LYS A 330 29.61 13.78 13.86
N GLY A 331 30.07 13.58 12.60
CA GLY A 331 31.02 14.49 11.98
C GLY A 331 31.97 13.84 10.98
N ILE A 332 33.18 14.39 10.88
CA ILE A 332 34.28 13.88 10.05
C ILE A 332 35.51 13.76 10.91
N GLY A 333 36.30 12.71 10.74
CA GLY A 333 37.57 12.52 11.45
C GLY A 333 38.53 11.58 10.71
N PRO A 334 39.80 11.45 11.16
CA PRO A 334 40.84 10.63 10.56
C PRO A 334 40.40 9.18 10.42
N PHE A 335 40.79 8.50 9.32
CA PHE A 335 40.50 7.08 9.09
C PHE A 335 41.60 6.44 8.25
N LYS A 336 41.77 5.13 8.43
CA LYS A 336 42.79 4.36 7.67
C LYS A 336 42.16 3.74 6.43
N ARG A 337 42.74 3.98 5.27
CA ARG A 337 42.30 3.43 3.97
C ARG A 337 42.21 1.90 3.99
N GLU A 338 43.10 1.23 4.68
CA GLU A 338 43.14 -0.23 4.79
C GLU A 338 41.90 -0.87 5.45
N LEU A 339 41.12 -0.07 6.21
CA LEU A 339 39.89 -0.50 6.86
C LEU A 339 38.66 -0.40 5.92
N VAL A 340 38.81 0.16 4.74
CA VAL A 340 37.75 0.28 3.75
C VAL A 340 37.69 -0.98 2.91
N THR A 341 36.51 -1.61 2.83
CA THR A 341 36.33 -2.90 2.14
C THR A 341 35.43 -2.84 0.92
N GLY A 342 34.90 -1.67 0.54
CA GLY A 342 34.03 -1.47 -0.64
C GLY A 342 34.35 -0.19 -1.39
N ALA A 343 33.94 -0.10 -2.66
CA ALA A 343 34.05 1.06 -3.55
C ALA A 343 35.42 1.77 -3.48
N LEU A 344 36.50 0.99 -3.54
CA LEU A 344 37.88 1.52 -3.36
C LEU A 344 38.25 2.56 -4.42
N ASP A 345 37.72 2.42 -5.63
CA ASP A 345 37.87 3.35 -6.76
C ASP A 345 37.18 4.72 -6.53
N TRP A 346 36.24 4.78 -5.61
CA TRP A 346 35.55 6.03 -5.26
C TRP A 346 36.26 6.85 -4.17
N ILE A 347 37.23 6.27 -3.47
CA ILE A 347 37.93 6.96 -2.37
C ILE A 347 38.54 8.27 -2.88
N ASP A 348 39.19 8.25 -4.03
CA ASP A 348 39.94 9.37 -4.58
C ASP A 348 39.12 10.28 -5.53
N LYS A 349 37.77 10.10 -5.56
CA LYS A 349 36.85 10.90 -6.38
C LYS A 349 36.04 11.87 -5.52
N TRP A 350 35.41 12.85 -6.14
CA TRP A 350 34.34 13.65 -5.57
C TRP A 350 33.05 12.81 -5.54
N LYS A 351 32.35 12.76 -4.42
CA LYS A 351 31.19 11.91 -4.24
C LYS A 351 30.01 12.72 -3.75
N VAL A 352 28.82 12.48 -4.31
CA VAL A 352 27.57 13.00 -3.77
C VAL A 352 26.96 11.93 -2.88
N ILE A 353 26.84 12.23 -1.59
CA ILE A 353 26.22 11.34 -0.62
C ILE A 353 24.88 11.88 -0.16
N MET A 354 24.00 10.99 0.27
CA MET A 354 22.77 11.34 0.96
C MET A 354 22.48 10.38 2.11
N SER A 355 21.72 10.88 3.09
CA SER A 355 21.25 10.05 4.19
C SER A 355 20.41 8.88 3.65
N TYR A 356 20.64 7.69 4.23
CA TYR A 356 19.82 6.51 3.99
C TYR A 356 18.37 6.66 4.49
N LEU A 357 18.11 7.62 5.40
CA LEU A 357 16.77 7.89 5.91
C LEU A 357 16.14 9.09 5.17
N THR A 358 14.86 8.95 4.82
CA THR A 358 14.06 10.08 4.32
C THR A 358 13.89 11.15 5.39
N TYR A 359 13.62 12.37 4.97
CA TYR A 359 13.22 13.45 5.88
C TYR A 359 11.78 13.22 6.39
N ASP A 360 10.91 12.81 5.48
CA ASP A 360 9.49 12.62 5.77
C ASP A 360 9.26 11.24 6.38
N HIS A 361 8.38 11.14 7.36
CA HIS A 361 7.99 9.86 7.95
C HIS A 361 7.29 8.99 6.90
N ALA A 362 8.05 8.06 6.28
CA ALA A 362 7.55 6.98 5.41
C ALA A 362 6.58 7.42 4.30
N GLY A 363 6.84 8.58 3.70
CA GLY A 363 6.01 9.08 2.60
C GLY A 363 4.89 10.02 3.01
N ARG A 364 4.77 10.35 4.28
CA ARG A 364 3.76 11.27 4.80
C ARG A 364 4.10 12.72 4.43
N ALA A 365 3.11 13.43 3.89
CA ALA A 365 3.20 14.86 3.67
C ALA A 365 3.17 15.63 5.01
N ASP A 366 3.65 16.87 5.00
CA ASP A 366 3.53 17.77 6.14
C ASP A 366 2.15 18.45 6.22
N LYS A 367 2.05 19.46 7.11
CA LYS A 367 0.82 20.24 7.32
C LYS A 367 0.25 20.90 6.05
N ASP A 368 1.14 21.22 5.09
CA ASP A 368 0.79 21.89 3.83
C ASP A 368 0.55 20.86 2.71
N GLY A 369 0.49 19.56 3.05
CA GLY A 369 0.36 18.47 2.09
C GLY A 369 1.60 18.23 1.23
N LYS A 370 2.76 18.83 1.60
CA LYS A 370 3.99 18.78 0.81
C LYS A 370 5.04 17.89 1.45
N ARG A 371 5.90 17.32 0.61
CA ARG A 371 6.99 16.42 1.01
C ARG A 371 8.35 17.04 0.73
N ARG A 372 9.31 16.78 1.60
CA ARG A 372 10.72 17.14 1.39
C ARG A 372 11.52 16.03 0.73
N ILE A 373 11.24 14.78 1.04
CA ILE A 373 11.86 13.54 0.57
C ILE A 373 13.25 13.33 1.15
N PHE A 374 14.23 14.13 0.72
CA PHE A 374 15.63 13.98 1.12
C PHE A 374 15.93 14.74 2.42
N SER A 375 16.71 14.11 3.29
CA SER A 375 17.23 14.75 4.51
C SER A 375 18.58 15.40 4.23
N THR A 376 19.68 14.81 4.68
CA THR A 376 21.03 15.34 4.47
C THR A 376 21.59 14.89 3.14
N MET A 377 22.11 15.84 2.36
CA MET A 377 22.87 15.59 1.15
C MET A 377 24.11 16.49 1.16
N GLU A 378 25.26 15.97 0.77
CA GLU A 378 26.50 16.71 0.73
C GLU A 378 27.47 16.15 -0.31
N VAL A 379 28.42 16.97 -0.75
CA VAL A 379 29.56 16.56 -1.59
C VAL A 379 30.73 16.20 -0.68
N LEU A 380 31.27 15.00 -0.82
CA LEU A 380 32.50 14.59 -0.17
C LEU A 380 33.69 14.75 -1.12
N PRO A 381 34.78 15.44 -0.70
CA PRO A 381 35.98 15.54 -1.50
C PRO A 381 36.73 14.20 -1.61
N PRO A 382 37.75 14.10 -2.49
CA PRO A 382 38.68 12.97 -2.50
C PRO A 382 39.24 12.66 -1.12
N LYS A 383 39.52 11.39 -0.86
CA LYS A 383 40.01 10.85 0.42
C LYS A 383 39.03 10.96 1.59
N VAL A 384 37.73 11.19 1.34
CA VAL A 384 36.69 11.09 2.37
C VAL A 384 35.74 9.95 2.03
N VAL A 385 35.52 9.01 2.97
CA VAL A 385 34.58 7.91 2.87
C VAL A 385 33.43 8.07 3.87
N CYS A 386 32.35 7.29 3.75
CA CYS A 386 31.23 7.40 4.69
C CYS A 386 30.79 6.03 5.24
N THR A 387 30.11 6.07 6.40
CA THR A 387 29.44 4.89 6.97
C THR A 387 28.11 4.59 6.27
N GLU A 388 27.48 3.45 6.59
CA GLU A 388 26.16 3.03 6.09
C GLU A 388 25.00 3.95 6.49
N THR A 389 25.26 5.00 7.24
CA THR A 389 24.30 6.10 7.48
C THR A 389 23.97 6.83 6.17
N TYR A 390 24.89 6.76 5.20
CA TYR A 390 24.77 7.40 3.89
C TYR A 390 24.88 6.37 2.77
N ILE A 391 24.25 6.69 1.64
CA ILE A 391 24.50 6.07 0.34
C ILE A 391 25.24 7.06 -0.56
N VAL A 392 26.04 6.56 -1.51
CA VAL A 392 26.65 7.37 -2.54
C VAL A 392 25.73 7.36 -3.76
N VAL A 393 25.34 8.53 -4.24
CA VAL A 393 24.49 8.66 -5.43
C VAL A 393 25.31 8.50 -6.69
N ASP A 394 26.45 9.19 -6.78
CA ASP A 394 27.45 9.06 -7.86
C ASP A 394 28.80 9.63 -7.43
N SER A 395 29.82 9.39 -8.27
CA SER A 395 31.20 9.89 -8.07
C SER A 395 31.79 10.47 -9.35
N PHE A 396 32.58 11.54 -9.23
CA PHE A 396 33.14 12.31 -10.32
C PHE A 396 34.62 12.62 -10.07
N ASP A 397 35.34 12.91 -11.16
CA ASP A 397 36.69 13.45 -11.06
C ASP A 397 36.69 14.97 -10.82
N SER A 398 35.56 15.63 -11.07
CA SER A 398 35.35 17.07 -10.96
C SER A 398 34.44 17.45 -9.79
N GLU A 399 34.85 18.43 -8.99
CA GLU A 399 34.03 19.05 -7.94
C GLU A 399 32.78 19.73 -8.54
N ILE A 400 32.94 20.35 -9.70
CA ILE A 400 31.85 21.07 -10.38
C ILE A 400 30.73 20.10 -10.73
N GLU A 401 31.05 18.94 -11.31
CA GLU A 401 30.05 17.92 -11.68
C GLU A 401 29.35 17.37 -10.43
N ALA A 402 30.08 17.11 -9.35
CA ALA A 402 29.50 16.66 -8.10
C ALA A 402 28.53 17.70 -7.49
N ASN A 403 28.89 18.99 -7.53
CA ASN A 403 28.00 20.06 -7.07
C ASN A 403 26.77 20.21 -8.00
N ASN A 404 26.92 20.07 -9.30
CA ASN A 404 25.81 20.13 -10.25
C ASN A 404 24.83 18.96 -10.04
N LEU A 405 25.33 17.75 -9.77
CA LEU A 405 24.46 16.65 -9.36
C LEU A 405 23.75 16.98 -8.03
N LEU A 406 24.43 17.51 -7.04
CA LEU A 406 23.82 17.89 -5.76
C LEU A 406 22.66 18.89 -5.97
N GLN A 407 22.85 19.92 -6.83
CA GLN A 407 21.79 20.86 -7.18
C GLN A 407 20.63 20.19 -7.92
N TYR A 408 20.91 19.30 -8.87
CA TYR A 408 19.90 18.52 -9.58
C TYR A 408 19.02 17.71 -8.61
N LEU A 409 19.64 17.03 -7.63
CA LEU A 409 18.91 16.26 -6.62
C LEU A 409 18.03 17.16 -5.73
N LYS A 410 18.38 18.43 -5.54
CA LYS A 410 17.59 19.39 -4.78
C LYS A 410 16.37 19.91 -5.53
N THR A 411 16.29 19.75 -6.85
CA THR A 411 15.15 20.21 -7.65
C THR A 411 13.84 19.55 -7.19
N LYS A 412 12.73 20.24 -7.33
CA LYS A 412 11.40 19.66 -7.06
C LYS A 412 11.09 18.54 -8.03
N PHE A 413 11.52 18.68 -9.29
CA PHE A 413 11.35 17.67 -10.33
C PHE A 413 11.93 16.31 -9.90
N VAL A 414 13.20 16.25 -9.49
CA VAL A 414 13.84 15.00 -9.06
C VAL A 414 13.18 14.42 -7.82
N ARG A 415 12.92 15.26 -6.83
CA ARG A 415 12.27 14.82 -5.58
C ARG A 415 10.84 14.34 -5.82
N PHE A 416 10.14 14.93 -6.78
CA PHE A 416 8.84 14.44 -7.22
C PHE A 416 8.94 13.02 -7.83
N LEU A 417 9.91 12.76 -8.71
CA LEU A 417 10.12 11.44 -9.30
C LEU A 417 10.43 10.39 -8.22
N VAL A 418 11.32 10.72 -7.28
CA VAL A 418 11.65 9.84 -6.14
C VAL A 418 10.43 9.62 -5.23
N ALA A 419 9.58 10.63 -5.04
CA ALA A 419 8.36 10.53 -4.23
C ALA A 419 7.39 9.47 -4.76
N GLN A 420 7.31 9.26 -6.08
CA GLN A 420 6.39 8.32 -6.71
C GLN A 420 6.67 6.86 -6.31
N VAL A 421 7.91 6.55 -5.97
CA VAL A 421 8.36 5.18 -5.64
C VAL A 421 8.77 5.02 -4.17
N THR A 422 8.69 6.09 -3.37
CA THR A 422 9.10 6.07 -1.95
C THR A 422 7.91 5.79 -1.05
N THR A 423 7.84 4.56 -0.52
CA THR A 423 6.79 4.09 0.40
C THR A 423 7.35 3.69 1.78
N THR A 424 8.66 3.86 1.99
CA THR A 424 9.36 3.51 3.24
C THR A 424 10.21 4.67 3.74
N GLN A 425 10.73 4.55 4.97
CA GLN A 425 11.64 5.56 5.55
C GLN A 425 13.07 5.49 4.99
N HIS A 426 13.35 4.56 4.06
CA HIS A 426 14.69 4.34 3.55
C HIS A 426 14.81 4.76 2.09
N ILE A 427 15.89 5.44 1.77
CA ILE A 427 16.32 5.73 0.40
C ILE A 427 17.34 4.67 -0.03
N SER A 428 17.09 4.06 -1.18
CA SER A 428 17.97 3.07 -1.79
C SER A 428 18.03 3.30 -3.30
N LYS A 429 18.85 2.56 -4.01
CA LYS A 429 18.92 2.63 -5.47
C LYS A 429 17.56 2.46 -6.16
N ALA A 430 16.67 1.64 -5.59
CA ALA A 430 15.33 1.44 -6.16
C ALA A 430 14.47 2.71 -6.19
N ASN A 431 14.75 3.69 -5.35
CA ASN A 431 14.04 4.97 -5.36
C ASN A 431 14.47 5.88 -6.52
N PHE A 432 15.52 5.52 -7.24
CA PHE A 432 16.07 6.29 -8.38
C PHE A 432 15.73 5.71 -9.74
N THR A 433 14.89 4.68 -9.81
CA THR A 433 14.46 4.03 -11.08
C THR A 433 13.73 4.95 -12.04
N LEU A 434 13.22 6.07 -11.56
CA LEU A 434 12.53 7.09 -12.35
C LEU A 434 13.35 8.38 -12.53
N VAL A 435 14.53 8.48 -11.91
CA VAL A 435 15.38 9.68 -11.97
C VAL A 435 16.34 9.59 -13.15
N PRO A 436 16.16 10.41 -14.21
CA PRO A 436 16.99 10.34 -15.38
C PRO A 436 18.40 10.89 -15.13
N ILE A 437 19.40 10.24 -15.71
CA ILE A 437 20.78 10.75 -15.71
C ILE A 437 20.85 11.98 -16.62
N GLN A 438 21.59 13.00 -16.20
CA GLN A 438 21.81 14.23 -16.94
C GLN A 438 23.31 14.42 -17.22
N ASP A 439 23.63 15.36 -18.12
CA ASP A 439 24.98 15.89 -18.25
C ASP A 439 25.22 16.92 -17.14
N PHE A 440 26.17 16.63 -16.24
CA PHE A 440 26.53 17.47 -15.11
C PHE A 440 27.70 18.41 -15.38
N SER A 441 28.14 18.55 -16.62
CA SER A 441 29.05 19.66 -17.01
C SER A 441 28.42 21.03 -16.74
N LYS A 442 27.08 21.09 -16.58
CA LYS A 442 26.29 22.26 -16.21
C LYS A 442 25.33 21.97 -15.06
N ALA A 443 24.89 23.02 -14.37
CA ALA A 443 23.83 22.95 -13.40
C ALA A 443 22.45 22.79 -14.07
N TRP A 444 21.48 22.21 -13.35
CA TRP A 444 20.10 22.04 -13.78
C TRP A 444 19.14 22.68 -12.77
N THR A 445 18.18 23.43 -13.27
CA THR A 445 17.09 24.04 -12.51
C THR A 445 15.75 23.35 -12.81
N ASP A 446 14.76 23.53 -11.92
CA ASP A 446 13.39 23.03 -12.18
C ASP A 446 12.85 23.55 -13.51
N ALA A 447 13.01 24.85 -13.83
CA ALA A 447 12.52 25.45 -15.07
C ALA A 447 13.16 24.80 -16.33
N GLU A 448 14.48 24.52 -16.30
CA GLU A 448 15.16 23.84 -17.41
C GLU A 448 14.67 22.40 -17.57
N LEU A 449 14.44 21.67 -16.48
CA LEU A 449 13.93 20.32 -16.49
C LEU A 449 12.48 20.25 -16.99
N TYR A 450 11.61 21.15 -16.51
CA TYR A 450 10.24 21.24 -16.99
C TYR A 450 10.19 21.50 -18.51
N LYS A 451 11.00 22.43 -18.98
CA LYS A 451 11.14 22.71 -20.42
C LYS A 451 11.70 21.54 -21.19
N LYS A 452 12.76 20.89 -20.68
CA LYS A 452 13.40 19.71 -21.33
C LYS A 452 12.39 18.61 -21.57
N TYR A 453 11.55 18.30 -20.56
CA TYR A 453 10.59 17.21 -20.65
C TYR A 453 9.23 17.65 -21.20
N GLY A 454 9.06 18.92 -21.61
CA GLY A 454 7.83 19.44 -22.21
C GLY A 454 6.62 19.31 -21.28
N LEU A 455 6.81 19.65 -20.00
CA LEU A 455 5.72 19.60 -19.03
C LEU A 455 4.71 20.74 -19.26
N THR A 456 3.42 20.44 -19.07
CA THR A 456 2.35 21.43 -19.10
C THR A 456 2.28 22.22 -17.80
N ASP A 457 1.55 23.35 -17.80
CA ASP A 457 1.38 24.16 -16.59
C ASP A 457 0.66 23.37 -15.47
N GLU A 458 -0.27 22.48 -15.82
CA GLU A 458 -0.98 21.61 -14.87
C GLU A 458 -0.03 20.58 -14.25
N GLU A 459 0.87 19.98 -15.04
CA GLU A 459 1.88 19.04 -14.56
C GLU A 459 2.90 19.73 -13.63
N ILE A 460 3.32 20.94 -14.00
CA ILE A 460 4.20 21.78 -13.17
C ILE A 460 3.48 22.12 -11.85
N ALA A 461 2.23 22.59 -11.91
CA ALA A 461 1.44 22.91 -10.73
C ALA A 461 1.28 21.68 -9.81
N PHE A 462 1.11 20.49 -10.38
CA PHE A 462 1.04 19.24 -9.61
C PHE A 462 2.35 18.95 -8.88
N ILE A 463 3.51 19.03 -9.55
CA ILE A 463 4.84 18.90 -8.90
C ILE A 463 4.99 19.91 -7.76
N GLU A 464 4.65 21.17 -8.03
CA GLU A 464 4.78 22.30 -7.09
C GLU A 464 3.86 22.14 -5.87
N SER A 465 2.69 21.48 -6.05
CA SER A 465 1.76 21.20 -4.95
C SER A 465 2.25 20.09 -4.02
N MET A 466 3.05 19.14 -4.53
CA MET A 466 3.50 17.97 -3.79
C MET A 466 4.84 18.16 -3.07
N ILE A 467 5.73 19.01 -3.61
CA ILE A 467 7.13 19.07 -3.16
C ILE A 467 7.47 20.45 -2.57
N LYS A 468 8.03 20.44 -1.35
CA LYS A 468 8.55 21.66 -0.72
C LYS A 468 9.78 22.21 -1.42
N PRO A 469 10.00 23.53 -1.43
CA PRO A 469 11.31 24.10 -1.74
C PRO A 469 12.40 23.50 -0.84
N MET A 470 13.61 23.35 -1.38
CA MET A 470 14.78 22.91 -0.63
C MET A 470 15.93 23.85 -0.96
N GLY A 471 16.32 24.62 0.04
CA GLY A 471 17.44 25.54 -0.08
C GLY A 471 18.79 24.85 0.06
#